data_797fdcac3480671939c33a9f90e29f2a
#
_entry.id   797fdcac3480671939c33a9f90e29f2a
#
_cell.length_a   1.000
_cell.length_b   1.000
_cell.length_c   1.000
_cell.angle_alpha   90.00
_cell.angle_beta   90.00
_cell.angle_gamma   90.00
#
_symmetry.space_group_name_H-M   'P 1'
#
loop_
_entity.id
_entity.type
_entity.pdbx_description
1 polymer ?
#
loop_
_entity_poly.entity_id
_entity_poly.type
_entity_poly.pdbx_seq_one_letter_code
_entity_poly.pdbx_strand_id
1 'polypeptide(L)'
;MPTKLKPAARNPKTSSADRFEWDSEVPGLALRHRQDRRPAWYVQIWTDGRNVRRALGSETSLTLEQARDTARALIAELTGETKPLPLVPETPKATVSEFAVRFLDHGTPSWKPATLKAHRSLLACAILPQFGVRDIASITAQEVASWFARARGSQGTRNRALAVLSGMMRHAEILGLRPPGSNPCQGLRRRKNRFEVHRLSEQDYGRLGKALRRIEDTEPAIAALIRFLALTGCRKSEARLLRWDMLDANRAALPDSKTGPRAIWLGRAALSLVAEQPLTCAFVFSIKDKPVSPARIAKVWAKVRIEIGLPVLRLHDLRHGFASVAISSGEALRTVSGLLGHSELQTTAGYAQFSEAPVRQAAERVAEHLERTLSQRVPRVMPEPPPMVAAFFAQSMSVRDFAAQQGVSLSTLRQKVGAYNRARREALSKVEAS
;
A
#
# COMPACT_ATOMS: atom_id res chain seq x y z
N MET A 1 35.96 49.82 -1.73
CA MET A 1 36.01 49.49 -0.27
C MET A 1 35.18 48.24 -0.06
N PRO A 2 35.73 47.15 0.46
CA PRO A 2 35.01 45.91 0.66
C PRO A 2 34.08 46.05 1.87
N THR A 3 32.79 45.87 1.64
CA THR A 3 31.75 45.91 2.67
C THR A 3 31.91 44.71 3.60
N LYS A 4 32.34 44.97 4.83
CA LYS A 4 32.43 43.91 5.88
C LYS A 4 31.03 43.36 6.15
N LEU A 5 30.81 42.12 5.81
CA LEU A 5 29.62 41.32 6.19
C LEU A 5 29.55 41.27 7.71
N LYS A 6 28.51 41.86 8.31
CA LYS A 6 28.21 41.72 9.74
C LYS A 6 27.61 40.36 9.99
N PRO A 7 28.00 39.62 11.04
CA PRO A 7 27.34 38.38 11.45
C PRO A 7 25.88 38.71 11.77
N ALA A 8 24.96 37.92 11.19
CA ALA A 8 23.53 38.08 11.41
C ALA A 8 23.18 37.95 12.89
N ALA A 9 22.49 38.97 13.41
CA ALA A 9 21.99 39.00 14.77
C ALA A 9 21.08 37.78 15.05
N ARG A 10 21.21 37.19 16.22
CA ARG A 10 20.39 36.10 16.75
C ARG A 10 18.91 36.43 16.62
N ASN A 11 18.19 35.71 15.77
CA ASN A 11 16.74 35.80 15.67
C ASN A 11 16.10 34.85 16.70
N PRO A 12 15.30 35.32 17.67
CA PRO A 12 14.84 34.54 18.82
C PRO A 12 13.64 33.63 18.53
N LYS A 13 13.34 33.28 17.28
CA LYS A 13 12.23 32.40 16.90
C LYS A 13 12.68 31.11 16.20
N THR A 14 13.78 30.50 16.62
CA THR A 14 14.07 29.09 16.28
C THR A 14 13.69 28.24 17.49
N SER A 15 12.88 27.21 17.27
CA SER A 15 12.53 26.21 18.28
C SER A 15 13.83 25.72 18.97
N SER A 16 13.80 25.47 20.26
CA SER A 16 14.93 25.16 21.15
C SER A 16 15.74 23.89 20.79
N ALA A 17 15.54 23.29 19.62
CA ALA A 17 16.11 22.02 19.18
C ALA A 17 17.13 22.10 18.03
N ASP A 18 17.34 23.27 17.41
CA ASP A 18 18.25 23.41 16.26
C ASP A 18 19.57 24.10 16.66
N ARG A 19 20.71 23.37 16.54
CA ARG A 19 22.04 23.93 16.75
C ARG A 19 22.73 24.16 15.42
N PHE A 20 23.32 25.34 15.20
CA PHE A 20 24.12 25.70 14.03
C PHE A 20 25.58 25.84 14.42
N GLU A 21 26.45 25.16 13.68
CA GLU A 21 27.90 25.25 13.79
C GLU A 21 28.40 25.95 12.54
N TRP A 22 28.86 27.20 12.71
CA TRP A 22 29.26 28.08 11.58
C TRP A 22 30.69 27.80 11.17
N ASP A 23 30.92 27.72 9.85
CA ASP A 23 32.24 27.57 9.29
C ASP A 23 33.08 28.85 9.48
N SER A 24 34.36 28.68 9.81
CA SER A 24 35.30 29.80 10.06
C SER A 24 35.90 30.38 8.80
N GLU A 25 35.89 29.66 7.67
CA GLU A 25 36.50 30.08 6.41
C GLU A 25 35.53 30.63 5.39
N VAL A 26 34.30 30.11 5.38
CA VAL A 26 33.25 30.54 4.44
C VAL A 26 32.12 31.22 5.24
N PRO A 27 32.10 32.57 5.30
CA PRO A 27 31.04 33.27 5.98
C PRO A 27 29.66 32.93 5.42
N GLY A 28 28.74 32.50 6.30
CA GLY A 28 27.39 32.08 5.89
C GLY A 28 27.21 30.58 5.69
N LEU A 29 28.28 29.77 5.67
CA LEU A 29 28.17 28.32 5.69
C LEU A 29 28.00 27.83 7.15
N ALA A 30 27.07 26.89 7.38
CA ALA A 30 26.87 26.26 8.68
C ALA A 30 26.44 24.80 8.55
N LEU A 31 26.83 24.00 9.52
CA LEU A 31 26.30 22.67 9.76
C LEU A 31 25.13 22.79 10.75
N ARG A 32 23.95 22.31 10.38
CA ARG A 32 22.75 22.34 11.20
C ARG A 32 22.51 20.98 11.83
N HIS A 33 22.51 20.90 13.14
CA HIS A 33 22.15 19.73 13.93
C HIS A 33 20.70 19.81 14.34
N ARG A 34 19.93 18.72 14.15
CA ARG A 34 18.55 18.53 14.57
C ARG A 34 18.44 17.29 15.43
N GLN A 35 17.54 17.31 16.42
CA GLN A 35 17.41 16.22 17.40
C GLN A 35 17.08 14.86 16.77
N ASP A 36 16.30 14.84 15.66
CA ASP A 36 15.81 13.60 15.01
C ASP A 36 16.25 13.43 13.55
N ARG A 37 17.25 14.20 13.09
CA ARG A 37 17.72 14.16 11.70
C ARG A 37 19.23 14.27 11.62
N ARG A 38 19.79 13.67 10.58
CA ARG A 38 21.24 13.78 10.31
C ARG A 38 21.62 15.25 10.07
N PRO A 39 22.81 15.65 10.53
CA PRO A 39 23.33 17.00 10.28
C PRO A 39 23.40 17.31 8.80
N ALA A 40 23.16 18.57 8.45
CA ALA A 40 23.15 19.01 7.05
C ALA A 40 23.79 20.39 6.90
N TRP A 41 24.51 20.57 5.80
CA TRP A 41 25.13 21.82 5.41
C TRP A 41 24.13 22.81 4.87
N TYR A 42 24.24 24.09 5.29
CA TYR A 42 23.40 25.22 4.88
C TYR A 42 24.24 26.44 4.58
N VAL A 43 23.84 27.19 3.55
CA VAL A 43 24.27 28.57 3.37
C VAL A 43 23.16 29.49 3.86
N GLN A 44 23.54 30.49 4.65
CA GLN A 44 22.66 31.55 5.07
C GLN A 44 23.34 32.89 4.88
N ILE A 45 22.81 33.71 4.00
CA ILE A 45 23.33 35.04 3.69
C ILE A 45 22.20 36.07 3.67
N TRP A 46 22.58 37.31 3.86
CA TRP A 46 21.68 38.45 3.74
C TRP A 46 21.94 39.13 2.40
N THR A 47 20.98 39.11 1.47
CA THR A 47 21.07 39.74 0.16
C THR A 47 19.73 40.36 -0.18
N ASP A 48 19.73 41.51 -0.87
CA ASP A 48 18.54 42.30 -1.30
C ASP A 48 17.55 42.57 -0.17
N GLY A 49 18.03 42.85 1.03
CA GLY A 49 17.21 43.13 2.20
C GLY A 49 16.49 41.89 2.76
N ARG A 50 16.87 40.67 2.35
CA ARG A 50 16.25 39.41 2.78
C ARG A 50 17.31 38.43 3.26
N ASN A 51 16.91 37.59 4.25
CA ASN A 51 17.74 36.49 4.72
C ASN A 51 17.43 35.26 3.86
N VAL A 52 18.38 34.84 3.03
CA VAL A 52 18.28 33.66 2.18
C VAL A 52 19.01 32.50 2.83
N ARG A 53 18.29 31.40 3.07
CA ARG A 53 18.87 30.15 3.59
C ARG A 53 18.63 29.02 2.58
N ARG A 54 19.72 28.32 2.21
CA ARG A 54 19.71 27.20 1.28
C ARG A 54 20.42 25.99 1.88
N ALA A 55 19.80 24.81 1.73
CA ALA A 55 20.44 23.53 2.09
C ALA A 55 21.37 23.11 0.95
N LEU A 56 22.59 22.69 1.29
CA LEU A 56 23.58 22.16 0.34
C LEU A 56 23.57 20.64 0.27
N GLY A 57 23.41 19.95 1.41
CA GLY A 57 23.41 18.49 1.50
C GLY A 57 23.63 17.99 2.92
N SER A 58 23.57 16.67 3.13
CA SER A 58 23.89 16.08 4.42
C SER A 58 25.41 16.04 4.65
N GLU A 59 25.82 16.03 5.93
CA GLU A 59 27.23 15.83 6.32
C GLU A 59 27.81 14.51 5.77
N THR A 60 26.97 13.48 5.59
CA THR A 60 27.38 12.19 5.02
C THR A 60 27.51 12.20 3.50
N SER A 61 26.93 13.18 2.82
CA SER A 61 26.96 13.29 1.34
C SER A 61 27.95 14.33 0.82
N LEU A 62 28.38 15.26 1.67
CA LEU A 62 29.32 16.34 1.33
C LEU A 62 30.38 16.43 2.42
N THR A 63 31.65 16.33 2.03
CA THR A 63 32.76 16.67 2.92
C THR A 63 32.75 18.17 3.22
N LEU A 64 33.43 18.61 4.27
CA LEU A 64 33.57 20.01 4.62
C LEU A 64 34.10 20.86 3.45
N GLU A 65 35.14 20.35 2.72
CA GLU A 65 35.68 21.06 1.57
C GLU A 65 34.68 21.19 0.42
N GLN A 66 33.96 20.11 0.10
CA GLN A 66 32.90 20.15 -0.91
C GLN A 66 31.78 21.09 -0.51
N ALA A 67 31.42 21.13 0.77
CA ALA A 67 30.43 22.07 1.29
C ALA A 67 30.91 23.53 1.18
N ARG A 68 32.21 23.81 1.44
CA ARG A 68 32.82 25.13 1.27
C ARG A 68 32.80 25.59 -0.19
N ASP A 69 33.18 24.71 -1.11
CA ASP A 69 33.20 25.04 -2.55
C ASP A 69 31.79 25.30 -3.08
N THR A 70 30.84 24.45 -2.70
CA THR A 70 29.41 24.65 -3.06
C THR A 70 28.84 25.92 -2.45
N ALA A 71 29.24 26.24 -1.22
CA ALA A 71 28.80 27.45 -0.54
C ALA A 71 29.37 28.71 -1.22
N ARG A 72 30.67 28.71 -1.58
CA ARG A 72 31.31 29.83 -2.31
C ARG A 72 30.62 30.08 -3.64
N ALA A 73 30.32 29.01 -4.41
CA ALA A 73 29.63 29.12 -5.68
C ALA A 73 28.22 29.68 -5.52
N LEU A 74 27.45 29.20 -4.55
CA LEU A 74 26.09 29.67 -4.28
C LEU A 74 26.06 31.11 -3.76
N ILE A 75 27.02 31.50 -2.92
CA ILE A 75 27.16 32.87 -2.43
C ILE A 75 27.48 33.85 -3.60
N ALA A 76 28.41 33.47 -4.47
CA ALA A 76 28.74 34.23 -5.64
C ALA A 76 27.55 34.42 -6.59
N GLU A 77 26.75 33.37 -6.79
CA GLU A 77 25.50 33.43 -7.56
C GLU A 77 24.48 34.42 -6.93
N LEU A 78 24.31 34.33 -5.62
CA LEU A 78 23.31 35.13 -4.89
C LEU A 78 23.76 36.60 -4.69
N THR A 79 25.04 36.89 -4.71
CA THR A 79 25.61 38.24 -4.55
C THR A 79 25.92 38.92 -5.87
N GLY A 80 25.72 38.23 -7.01
CA GLY A 80 26.01 38.78 -8.33
C GLY A 80 27.52 38.93 -8.68
N GLU A 81 28.41 38.36 -7.85
CA GLU A 81 29.83 38.26 -8.11
C GLU A 81 30.11 37.10 -9.09
N THR A 82 29.95 37.34 -10.37
CA THR A 82 30.28 36.35 -11.42
C THR A 82 31.78 36.16 -11.56
N LYS A 83 32.35 35.21 -10.83
CA LYS A 83 33.58 34.54 -11.26
C LYS A 83 33.20 33.43 -12.25
N PRO A 84 33.93 33.24 -13.38
CA PRO A 84 33.61 32.15 -14.29
C PRO A 84 33.71 30.83 -13.50
N LEU A 85 32.63 30.06 -13.50
CA LEU A 85 32.60 28.73 -12.92
C LEU A 85 33.71 27.87 -13.53
N PRO A 86 34.44 27.05 -12.74
CA PRO A 86 35.25 25.98 -13.30
C PRO A 86 34.30 25.11 -14.15
N LEU A 87 34.76 24.72 -15.34
CA LEU A 87 34.07 23.82 -16.27
C LEU A 87 33.43 22.69 -15.48
N VAL A 88 32.10 22.73 -15.38
CA VAL A 88 31.33 21.60 -14.83
C VAL A 88 31.73 20.39 -15.67
N PRO A 89 32.21 19.28 -15.07
CA PRO A 89 32.48 18.08 -15.85
C PRO A 89 31.25 17.75 -16.66
N GLU A 90 31.40 17.51 -17.97
CA GLU A 90 30.27 17.20 -18.86
C GLU A 90 29.44 16.09 -18.22
N THR A 91 28.24 16.46 -17.79
CA THR A 91 27.32 15.48 -17.21
C THR A 91 27.08 14.39 -18.26
N PRO A 92 27.30 13.13 -17.93
CA PRO A 92 27.12 12.04 -18.88
C PRO A 92 25.71 12.14 -19.50
N LYS A 93 25.64 12.40 -20.79
CA LYS A 93 24.37 12.52 -21.50
C LYS A 93 23.68 11.17 -21.51
N ALA A 94 22.44 11.10 -21.04
CA ALA A 94 21.60 9.91 -21.09
C ALA A 94 20.18 10.31 -21.44
N THR A 95 19.58 9.61 -22.37
CA THR A 95 18.14 9.79 -22.65
C THR A 95 17.29 9.25 -21.49
N VAL A 96 16.07 9.75 -21.36
CA VAL A 96 15.11 9.25 -20.37
C VAL A 96 14.82 7.76 -20.58
N SER A 97 14.80 7.28 -21.81
CA SER A 97 14.60 5.85 -22.13
C SER A 97 15.74 4.98 -21.62
N GLU A 98 16.97 5.35 -21.86
CA GLU A 98 18.16 4.63 -21.36
C GLU A 98 18.21 4.64 -19.85
N PHE A 99 17.93 5.80 -19.25
CA PHE A 99 17.92 5.94 -17.81
C PHE A 99 16.77 5.19 -17.13
N ALA A 100 15.61 5.06 -17.78
CA ALA A 100 14.49 4.29 -17.26
C ALA A 100 14.85 2.82 -17.01
N VAL A 101 15.69 2.24 -17.85
CA VAL A 101 16.20 0.86 -17.66
C VAL A 101 17.04 0.81 -16.38
N ARG A 102 18.03 1.70 -16.23
CA ARG A 102 18.89 1.79 -15.03
C ARG A 102 18.08 2.01 -13.75
N PHE A 103 17.06 2.86 -13.82
CA PHE A 103 16.15 3.13 -12.70
C PHE A 103 15.36 1.89 -12.28
N LEU A 104 14.86 1.11 -13.23
CA LEU A 104 14.15 -0.14 -12.95
C LEU A 104 15.09 -1.20 -12.35
N ASP A 105 16.31 -1.33 -12.89
CA ASP A 105 17.31 -2.27 -12.40
C ASP A 105 17.76 -1.93 -10.98
N HIS A 106 17.98 -0.63 -10.69
CA HIS A 106 18.28 -0.16 -9.34
C HIS A 106 17.15 -0.49 -8.34
N GLY A 107 15.89 -0.36 -8.76
CA GLY A 107 14.75 -0.64 -7.91
C GLY A 107 14.44 -2.14 -7.74
N THR A 108 14.88 -2.98 -8.66
CA THR A 108 14.54 -4.42 -8.70
C THR A 108 14.86 -5.16 -7.40
N PRO A 109 16.00 -4.96 -6.70
CA PRO A 109 16.28 -5.65 -5.45
C PRO A 109 15.36 -5.25 -4.29
N SER A 110 14.82 -4.02 -4.31
CA SER A 110 14.07 -3.45 -3.18
C SER A 110 12.56 -3.40 -3.42
N TRP A 111 12.09 -3.42 -4.66
CA TRP A 111 10.68 -3.27 -5.00
C TRP A 111 9.98 -4.62 -5.10
N LYS A 112 8.79 -4.72 -4.52
CA LYS A 112 7.92 -5.87 -4.75
C LYS A 112 7.60 -6.02 -6.26
N PRO A 113 7.43 -7.24 -6.78
CA PRO A 113 7.16 -7.49 -8.21
C PRO A 113 5.98 -6.69 -8.77
N ALA A 114 4.94 -6.47 -7.97
CA ALA A 114 3.79 -5.65 -8.35
C ALA A 114 4.15 -4.17 -8.54
N THR A 115 5.05 -3.64 -7.72
CA THR A 115 5.56 -2.25 -7.83
C THR A 115 6.40 -2.10 -9.10
N LEU A 116 7.31 -3.03 -9.35
CA LEU A 116 8.14 -3.04 -10.56
C LEU A 116 7.27 -3.11 -11.83
N LYS A 117 6.27 -3.99 -11.85
CA LYS A 117 5.30 -4.09 -12.96
C LYS A 117 4.53 -2.77 -13.16
N ALA A 118 4.10 -2.12 -12.08
CA ALA A 118 3.40 -0.85 -12.14
C ALA A 118 4.31 0.28 -12.66
N HIS A 119 5.58 0.35 -12.22
CA HIS A 119 6.55 1.33 -12.70
C HIS A 119 6.85 1.13 -14.18
N ARG A 120 7.09 -0.11 -14.64
CA ARG A 120 7.27 -0.43 -16.06
C ARG A 120 6.09 0.04 -16.90
N SER A 121 4.87 -0.23 -16.46
CA SER A 121 3.66 0.19 -17.16
C SER A 121 3.53 1.72 -17.23
N LEU A 122 3.79 2.43 -16.12
CA LEU A 122 3.71 3.90 -16.09
C LEU A 122 4.81 4.56 -16.94
N LEU A 123 6.02 4.00 -16.93
CA LEU A 123 7.09 4.43 -17.81
C LEU A 123 6.67 4.26 -19.27
N ALA A 124 6.28 3.06 -19.68
CA ALA A 124 5.94 2.75 -21.08
C ALA A 124 4.73 3.53 -21.60
N CYS A 125 3.66 3.68 -20.79
CA CYS A 125 2.40 4.25 -21.27
C CYS A 125 2.26 5.76 -21.03
N ALA A 126 3.02 6.35 -20.10
CA ALA A 126 2.81 7.74 -19.71
C ALA A 126 4.05 8.63 -19.82
N ILE A 127 5.23 8.12 -19.48
CA ILE A 127 6.45 8.92 -19.35
C ILE A 127 7.29 8.87 -20.65
N LEU A 128 7.65 7.68 -21.10
CA LEU A 128 8.51 7.51 -22.27
C LEU A 128 7.92 8.05 -23.59
N PRO A 129 6.60 7.97 -23.84
CA PRO A 129 6.04 8.60 -25.03
C PRO A 129 6.24 10.12 -25.11
N GLN A 130 6.40 10.79 -23.96
CA GLN A 130 6.60 12.24 -23.89
C GLN A 130 8.08 12.64 -23.77
N PHE A 131 8.86 11.90 -22.97
CA PHE A 131 10.21 12.31 -22.60
C PHE A 131 11.30 11.34 -23.06
N GLY A 132 10.95 10.16 -23.59
CA GLY A 132 11.88 9.05 -23.81
C GLY A 132 13.15 9.39 -24.59
N VAL A 133 13.03 10.13 -25.67
CA VAL A 133 14.15 10.53 -26.54
C VAL A 133 14.90 11.77 -26.05
N ARG A 134 14.41 12.41 -24.99
CA ARG A 134 15.00 13.63 -24.43
C ARG A 134 16.18 13.28 -23.51
N ASP A 135 17.18 14.15 -23.50
CA ASP A 135 18.20 14.12 -22.47
C ASP A 135 17.58 14.36 -21.10
N ILE A 136 17.88 13.48 -20.15
CA ILE A 136 17.34 13.55 -18.79
C ILE A 136 17.70 14.87 -18.09
N ALA A 137 18.85 15.45 -18.40
CA ALA A 137 19.31 16.72 -17.85
C ALA A 137 18.49 17.91 -18.38
N SER A 138 17.95 17.84 -19.61
CA SER A 138 17.28 18.95 -20.30
C SER A 138 15.82 19.17 -19.91
N ILE A 139 15.20 18.23 -19.16
CA ILE A 139 13.77 18.32 -18.84
C ILE A 139 13.52 19.41 -17.80
N THR A 140 12.62 20.32 -18.13
CA THR A 140 12.27 21.48 -17.30
C THR A 140 11.00 21.25 -16.46
N ALA A 141 10.86 22.04 -15.40
CA ALA A 141 9.66 22.03 -14.55
C ALA A 141 8.39 22.41 -15.32
N GLN A 142 8.51 23.36 -16.27
CA GLN A 142 7.40 23.79 -17.11
C GLN A 142 6.89 22.68 -18.04
N GLU A 143 7.79 21.90 -18.63
CA GLU A 143 7.43 20.73 -19.46
C GLU A 143 6.73 19.66 -18.66
N VAL A 144 7.25 19.33 -17.45
CA VAL A 144 6.61 18.37 -16.56
C VAL A 144 5.24 18.85 -16.09
N ALA A 145 5.09 20.13 -15.75
CA ALA A 145 3.80 20.71 -15.37
C ALA A 145 2.77 20.61 -16.51
N SER A 146 3.18 20.98 -17.74
CA SER A 146 2.36 20.88 -18.93
C SER A 146 1.95 19.45 -19.28
N TRP A 147 2.90 18.52 -19.18
CA TRP A 147 2.62 17.08 -19.34
C TRP A 147 1.64 16.59 -18.27
N PHE A 148 1.88 16.90 -17.00
CA PHE A 148 1.04 16.44 -15.89
C PHE A 148 -0.41 16.97 -16.00
N ALA A 149 -0.59 18.20 -16.50
CA ALA A 149 -1.90 18.76 -16.75
C ALA A 149 -2.67 18.02 -17.86
N ARG A 150 -1.97 17.61 -18.93
CA ARG A 150 -2.55 16.97 -20.13
C ARG A 150 -2.51 15.44 -20.10
N ALA A 151 -1.80 14.81 -19.14
CA ALA A 151 -1.62 13.37 -19.07
C ALA A 151 -2.95 12.63 -19.09
N ARG A 152 -3.04 11.57 -19.90
CA ARG A 152 -4.23 10.72 -20.02
C ARG A 152 -4.41 9.82 -18.79
N GLY A 153 -5.64 9.36 -18.56
CA GLY A 153 -5.98 8.45 -17.49
C GLY A 153 -6.59 9.12 -16.26
N SER A 154 -6.91 8.31 -15.25
CA SER A 154 -7.48 8.79 -13.99
C SER A 154 -6.48 9.68 -13.23
N GLN A 155 -7.00 10.56 -12.36
CA GLN A 155 -6.15 11.41 -11.52
C GLN A 155 -5.15 10.59 -10.68
N GLY A 156 -5.58 9.41 -10.18
CA GLY A 156 -4.69 8.49 -9.45
C GLY A 156 -3.56 7.94 -10.31
N THR A 157 -3.82 7.65 -11.58
CA THR A 157 -2.78 7.20 -12.53
C THR A 157 -1.80 8.33 -12.83
N ARG A 158 -2.28 9.55 -13.09
CA ARG A 158 -1.44 10.73 -13.31
C ARG A 158 -0.55 11.03 -12.10
N ASN A 159 -1.10 11.03 -10.90
CA ASN A 159 -0.33 11.23 -9.66
C ASN A 159 0.75 10.16 -9.47
N ARG A 160 0.48 8.91 -9.84
CA ARG A 160 1.47 7.83 -9.78
C ARG A 160 2.56 7.99 -10.82
N ALA A 161 2.20 8.40 -12.05
CA ALA A 161 3.19 8.67 -13.10
C ALA A 161 4.13 9.82 -12.69
N LEU A 162 3.59 10.91 -12.12
CA LEU A 162 4.40 12.00 -11.57
C LEU A 162 5.33 11.52 -10.45
N ALA A 163 4.85 10.61 -9.57
CA ALA A 163 5.68 10.06 -8.50
C ALA A 163 6.82 9.20 -9.03
N VAL A 164 6.58 8.39 -10.08
CA VAL A 164 7.62 7.59 -10.74
C VAL A 164 8.63 8.50 -11.43
N LEU A 165 8.18 9.50 -12.19
CA LEU A 165 9.06 10.48 -12.83
C LEU A 165 9.92 11.22 -11.80
N SER A 166 9.32 11.69 -10.70
CA SER A 166 10.05 12.38 -9.63
C SER A 166 11.09 11.48 -8.95
N GLY A 167 10.77 10.19 -8.73
CA GLY A 167 11.73 9.21 -8.21
C GLY A 167 12.89 8.99 -9.17
N MET A 168 12.60 8.89 -10.46
CA MET A 168 13.60 8.72 -11.52
C MET A 168 14.52 9.96 -11.62
N MET A 169 13.97 11.18 -11.59
CA MET A 169 14.76 12.42 -11.61
C MET A 169 15.66 12.55 -10.38
N ARG A 170 15.15 12.17 -9.18
CA ARG A 170 15.99 12.14 -7.96
C ARG A 170 17.13 11.12 -8.08
N HIS A 171 16.87 9.97 -8.68
CA HIS A 171 17.93 8.98 -8.90
C HIS A 171 18.97 9.48 -9.91
N ALA A 172 18.55 10.26 -10.93
CA ALA A 172 19.45 10.92 -11.86
C ALA A 172 20.34 11.98 -11.17
N GLU A 173 19.80 12.71 -10.19
CA GLU A 173 20.60 13.62 -9.34
C GLU A 173 21.66 12.88 -8.54
N ILE A 174 21.30 11.74 -7.92
CA ILE A 174 22.22 10.90 -7.14
C ILE A 174 23.38 10.40 -8.02
N LEU A 175 23.12 10.08 -9.27
CA LEU A 175 24.13 9.58 -10.22
C LEU A 175 24.85 10.70 -10.99
N GLY A 176 24.64 11.97 -10.64
CA GLY A 176 25.30 13.10 -11.29
C GLY A 176 24.84 13.39 -12.73
N LEU A 177 23.77 12.75 -13.20
CA LEU A 177 23.17 13.01 -14.52
C LEU A 177 22.35 14.31 -14.54
N ARG A 178 22.03 14.86 -13.39
CA ARG A 178 21.39 16.14 -13.15
C ARG A 178 22.00 16.83 -11.95
N PRO A 179 22.07 18.18 -11.92
CA PRO A 179 22.50 18.91 -10.74
C PRO A 179 21.64 18.57 -9.51
N PRO A 180 22.21 18.48 -8.31
CA PRO A 180 21.45 18.27 -7.07
C PRO A 180 20.38 19.35 -6.90
N GLY A 181 19.15 18.94 -6.52
CA GLY A 181 18.01 19.86 -6.33
C GLY A 181 17.32 20.33 -7.63
N SER A 182 17.77 19.85 -8.79
CA SER A 182 17.20 20.22 -10.11
C SER A 182 15.99 19.38 -10.54
N ASN A 183 15.45 18.51 -9.67
CA ASN A 183 14.32 17.67 -9.99
C ASN A 183 13.11 18.48 -10.48
N PRO A 184 12.70 18.39 -11.75
CA PRO A 184 11.67 19.22 -12.34
C PRO A 184 10.26 18.91 -11.83
N CYS A 185 10.11 17.87 -11.03
CA CYS A 185 8.85 17.50 -10.38
C CYS A 185 8.67 18.19 -9.01
N GLN A 186 9.69 18.88 -8.49
CA GLN A 186 9.59 19.60 -7.23
C GLN A 186 8.56 20.73 -7.31
N GLY A 187 7.82 20.93 -6.21
CA GLY A 187 6.78 21.96 -6.15
C GLY A 187 5.46 21.61 -6.86
N LEU A 188 5.42 20.57 -7.71
CA LEU A 188 4.18 20.16 -8.34
C LEU A 188 3.27 19.44 -7.33
N ARG A 189 2.14 20.07 -7.01
CA ARG A 189 1.15 19.49 -6.10
C ARG A 189 0.36 18.40 -6.79
N ARG A 190 0.35 17.19 -6.22
CA ARG A 190 -0.55 16.13 -6.64
C ARG A 190 -1.99 16.56 -6.38
N ARG A 191 -2.86 16.43 -7.36
CA ARG A 191 -4.28 16.73 -7.18
C ARG A 191 -4.88 15.67 -6.26
N LYS A 192 -5.66 16.09 -5.27
CA LYS A 192 -6.39 15.17 -4.40
C LYS A 192 -7.37 14.34 -5.23
N ASN A 193 -7.29 13.02 -5.10
CA ASN A 193 -8.35 12.15 -5.60
C ASN A 193 -9.56 12.33 -4.69
N ARG A 194 -10.61 12.97 -5.17
CA ARG A 194 -11.91 12.95 -4.49
C ARG A 194 -12.54 11.60 -4.81
N PHE A 195 -12.32 10.62 -3.95
CA PHE A 195 -13.11 9.41 -3.94
C PHE A 195 -14.18 9.58 -2.88
N GLU A 196 -15.42 9.62 -3.30
CA GLU A 196 -16.52 9.38 -2.39
C GLU A 196 -16.44 7.93 -1.97
N VAL A 197 -16.25 7.70 -0.68
CA VAL A 197 -16.34 6.36 -0.10
C VAL A 197 -17.82 6.04 0.01
N HIS A 198 -18.27 5.11 -0.82
CA HIS A 198 -19.67 4.65 -0.72
C HIS A 198 -19.82 3.84 0.58
N ARG A 199 -20.63 4.36 1.51
CA ARG A 199 -20.97 3.66 2.75
C ARG A 199 -22.16 2.75 2.47
N LEU A 200 -21.94 1.44 2.66
CA LEU A 200 -22.99 0.44 2.49
C LEU A 200 -23.96 0.49 3.68
N SER A 201 -25.23 0.64 3.39
CA SER A 201 -26.32 0.49 4.36
C SER A 201 -26.62 -1.00 4.60
N GLU A 202 -27.40 -1.31 5.64
CA GLU A 202 -27.89 -2.68 5.89
C GLU A 202 -28.68 -3.22 4.70
N GLN A 203 -29.49 -2.36 4.06
CA GLN A 203 -30.23 -2.74 2.85
C GLN A 203 -29.29 -3.08 1.68
N ASP A 204 -28.16 -2.37 1.54
CA ASP A 204 -27.15 -2.68 0.53
C ASP A 204 -26.49 -4.03 0.78
N TYR A 205 -26.17 -4.35 2.04
CA TYR A 205 -25.69 -5.68 2.43
C TYR A 205 -26.73 -6.76 2.17
N GLY A 206 -28.00 -6.51 2.47
CA GLY A 206 -29.10 -7.43 2.15
C GLY A 206 -29.21 -7.69 0.65
N ARG A 207 -29.13 -6.64 -0.20
CA ARG A 207 -29.12 -6.76 -1.67
C ARG A 207 -27.87 -7.53 -2.14
N LEU A 208 -26.71 -7.22 -1.58
CA LEU A 208 -25.48 -7.93 -1.87
C LEU A 208 -25.59 -9.42 -1.53
N GLY A 209 -26.12 -9.76 -0.36
CA GLY A 209 -26.35 -11.15 0.03
C GLY A 209 -27.26 -11.90 -0.94
N LYS A 210 -28.36 -11.27 -1.41
CA LYS A 210 -29.26 -11.85 -2.42
C LYS A 210 -28.53 -12.07 -3.76
N ALA A 211 -27.77 -11.09 -4.24
CA ALA A 211 -27.03 -11.21 -5.50
C ALA A 211 -25.94 -12.29 -5.42
N LEU A 212 -25.24 -12.41 -4.28
CA LEU A 212 -24.23 -13.44 -4.07
C LEU A 212 -24.84 -14.85 -4.09
N ARG A 213 -26.02 -15.06 -3.49
CA ARG A 213 -26.73 -16.36 -3.55
C ARG A 213 -27.06 -16.77 -4.98
N ARG A 214 -27.49 -15.83 -5.84
CA ARG A 214 -27.84 -16.13 -7.25
C ARG A 214 -26.64 -16.60 -8.08
N ILE A 215 -25.44 -16.21 -7.70
CA ILE A 215 -24.23 -16.62 -8.42
C ILE A 215 -23.50 -17.78 -7.75
N GLU A 216 -23.98 -18.31 -6.62
CA GLU A 216 -23.33 -19.41 -5.89
C GLU A 216 -23.20 -20.67 -6.75
N ASP A 217 -24.19 -20.99 -7.58
CA ASP A 217 -24.15 -22.17 -8.45
C ASP A 217 -23.18 -22.03 -9.63
N THR A 218 -23.04 -20.81 -10.15
CA THR A 218 -22.22 -20.55 -11.36
C THR A 218 -20.80 -20.06 -11.03
N GLU A 219 -20.64 -19.36 -9.93
CA GLU A 219 -19.37 -18.74 -9.51
C GLU A 219 -19.13 -18.92 -8.01
N PRO A 220 -19.21 -20.15 -7.47
CA PRO A 220 -19.17 -20.41 -6.01
C PRO A 220 -17.93 -19.82 -5.31
N ALA A 221 -16.74 -20.02 -5.88
CA ALA A 221 -15.49 -19.52 -5.31
C ALA A 221 -15.44 -17.96 -5.27
N ILE A 222 -16.09 -17.29 -6.22
CA ILE A 222 -16.12 -15.82 -6.26
C ILE A 222 -17.18 -15.29 -5.30
N ALA A 223 -18.35 -15.91 -5.22
CA ALA A 223 -19.38 -15.56 -4.25
C ALA A 223 -18.83 -15.67 -2.82
N ALA A 224 -18.18 -16.80 -2.51
CA ALA A 224 -17.52 -17.03 -1.23
C ALA A 224 -16.39 -16.00 -0.96
N LEU A 225 -15.54 -15.69 -1.95
CA LEU A 225 -14.48 -14.70 -1.80
C LEU A 225 -15.04 -13.30 -1.49
N ILE A 226 -16.11 -12.88 -2.18
CA ILE A 226 -16.73 -11.57 -1.94
C ILE A 226 -17.37 -11.52 -0.55
N ARG A 227 -18.05 -12.60 -0.13
CA ARG A 227 -18.62 -12.73 1.21
C ARG A 227 -17.51 -12.69 2.28
N PHE A 228 -16.41 -13.39 2.06
CA PHE A 228 -15.25 -13.36 2.95
C PHE A 228 -14.65 -11.93 3.09
N LEU A 229 -14.56 -11.17 1.99
CA LEU A 229 -14.12 -9.78 2.03
C LEU A 229 -15.05 -8.89 2.87
N ALA A 230 -16.37 -9.11 2.78
CA ALA A 230 -17.34 -8.38 3.59
C ALA A 230 -17.23 -8.73 5.08
N LEU A 231 -17.04 -10.02 5.41
CA LEU A 231 -16.98 -10.53 6.79
C LEU A 231 -15.67 -10.20 7.52
N THR A 232 -14.59 -9.96 6.80
CA THR A 232 -13.25 -9.79 7.41
C THR A 232 -12.62 -8.41 7.18
N GLY A 233 -13.11 -7.66 6.19
CA GLY A 233 -12.50 -6.41 5.78
C GLY A 233 -11.07 -6.53 5.25
N CYS A 234 -10.56 -7.74 4.96
CA CYS A 234 -9.22 -7.94 4.44
C CYS A 234 -9.04 -7.39 3.02
N ARG A 235 -7.80 -7.28 2.54
CA ARG A 235 -7.55 -6.82 1.17
C ARG A 235 -7.89 -7.93 0.15
N LYS A 236 -8.39 -7.53 -1.02
CA LYS A 236 -8.72 -8.47 -2.12
C LYS A 236 -7.58 -9.46 -2.44
N SER A 237 -6.34 -8.99 -2.47
CA SER A 237 -5.18 -9.85 -2.75
C SER A 237 -4.92 -10.84 -1.62
N GLU A 238 -5.17 -10.46 -0.38
CA GLU A 238 -5.02 -11.32 0.79
C GLU A 238 -6.05 -12.45 0.77
N ALA A 239 -7.34 -12.13 0.56
CA ALA A 239 -8.37 -13.15 0.41
C ALA A 239 -8.10 -14.08 -0.79
N ARG A 240 -7.75 -13.51 -1.95
CA ARG A 240 -7.52 -14.27 -3.17
C ARG A 240 -6.35 -15.27 -3.05
N LEU A 241 -5.31 -14.90 -2.30
CA LEU A 241 -4.11 -15.70 -2.10
C LEU A 241 -4.11 -16.43 -0.76
N LEU A 242 -5.24 -16.46 -0.07
CA LEU A 242 -5.38 -17.18 1.19
C LEU A 242 -5.18 -18.69 0.95
N ARG A 243 -4.29 -19.28 1.73
CA ARG A 243 -3.94 -20.70 1.66
C ARG A 243 -4.44 -21.41 2.92
N TRP A 244 -4.65 -22.69 2.80
CA TRP A 244 -5.06 -23.51 3.92
C TRP A 244 -4.03 -23.57 5.04
N ASP A 245 -2.74 -23.58 4.68
CA ASP A 245 -1.63 -23.58 5.65
C ASP A 245 -1.42 -22.25 6.39
N MET A 246 -2.13 -21.20 6.00
CA MET A 246 -2.14 -19.91 6.70
C MET A 246 -3.20 -19.84 7.79
N LEU A 247 -4.12 -20.81 7.84
CA LEU A 247 -5.23 -20.85 8.80
C LEU A 247 -4.75 -21.46 10.13
N ASP A 248 -4.98 -20.71 11.20
CA ASP A 248 -4.63 -21.09 12.57
C ASP A 248 -5.78 -20.68 13.49
N ALA A 249 -6.53 -21.68 13.97
CA ALA A 249 -7.71 -21.51 14.80
C ALA A 249 -8.68 -20.45 14.24
N ASN A 250 -8.66 -19.25 14.77
CA ASN A 250 -9.54 -18.15 14.41
C ASN A 250 -8.84 -16.99 13.70
N ARG A 251 -7.68 -17.25 13.10
CA ARG A 251 -6.94 -16.27 12.31
C ARG A 251 -6.32 -16.90 11.06
N ALA A 252 -6.02 -16.06 10.09
CA ALA A 252 -5.16 -16.42 8.98
C ALA A 252 -3.85 -15.62 9.08
N ALA A 253 -2.73 -16.33 9.28
CA ALA A 253 -1.40 -15.73 9.36
C ALA A 253 -0.87 -15.48 7.95
N LEU A 254 -0.76 -14.21 7.56
CA LEU A 254 -0.18 -13.81 6.28
C LEU A 254 1.31 -13.53 6.45
N PRO A 255 2.20 -14.36 5.88
CA PRO A 255 3.65 -14.19 6.03
C PRO A 255 4.15 -12.92 5.32
N ASP A 256 3.49 -12.52 4.23
CA ASP A 256 3.76 -11.28 3.52
C ASP A 256 2.44 -10.60 3.11
N SER A 257 2.34 -9.31 3.41
CA SER A 257 1.28 -8.44 2.94
C SER A 257 1.87 -7.16 2.35
N LYS A 258 1.03 -6.23 1.90
CA LYS A 258 1.52 -4.92 1.41
C LYS A 258 2.34 -4.17 2.47
N THR A 259 2.06 -4.42 3.74
CA THR A 259 2.65 -3.72 4.90
C THR A 259 3.49 -4.62 5.83
N GLY A 260 3.88 -5.80 5.37
CA GLY A 260 4.60 -6.82 6.14
C GLY A 260 3.69 -7.94 6.66
N PRO A 261 4.21 -8.86 7.50
CA PRO A 261 3.45 -9.94 8.09
C PRO A 261 2.25 -9.42 8.91
N ARG A 262 1.11 -10.09 8.82
CA ARG A 262 -0.09 -9.75 9.60
C ARG A 262 -1.05 -10.92 9.73
N ALA A 263 -1.99 -10.84 10.66
CA ALA A 263 -3.12 -11.75 10.76
C ALA A 263 -4.41 -11.13 10.18
N ILE A 264 -5.27 -11.96 9.60
CA ILE A 264 -6.69 -11.69 9.38
C ILE A 264 -7.44 -12.43 10.47
N TRP A 265 -8.22 -11.71 11.26
CA TRP A 265 -9.06 -12.30 12.30
C TRP A 265 -10.36 -12.83 11.69
N LEU A 266 -10.69 -14.07 12.02
CA LEU A 266 -11.81 -14.81 11.45
C LEU A 266 -12.86 -15.01 12.54
N GLY A 267 -13.97 -14.30 12.43
CA GLY A 267 -15.17 -14.58 13.23
C GLY A 267 -15.83 -15.89 12.77
N ARG A 268 -16.78 -16.39 13.55
CA ARG A 268 -17.46 -17.67 13.30
C ARG A 268 -18.04 -17.79 11.88
N ALA A 269 -18.68 -16.74 11.38
CA ALA A 269 -19.24 -16.72 10.03
C ALA A 269 -18.16 -16.86 8.94
N ALA A 270 -17.01 -16.22 9.12
CA ALA A 270 -15.89 -16.32 8.18
C ALA A 270 -15.24 -17.72 8.23
N LEU A 271 -15.12 -18.32 9.42
CA LEU A 271 -14.63 -19.68 9.59
C LEU A 271 -15.56 -20.70 8.92
N SER A 272 -16.88 -20.57 9.13
CA SER A 272 -17.87 -21.41 8.48
C SER A 272 -17.79 -21.32 6.96
N LEU A 273 -17.68 -20.11 6.44
CA LEU A 273 -17.54 -19.87 5.00
C LEU A 273 -16.27 -20.50 4.41
N VAL A 274 -15.16 -20.43 5.14
CA VAL A 274 -13.90 -21.08 4.74
C VAL A 274 -14.04 -22.59 4.78
N ALA A 275 -14.63 -23.15 5.83
CA ALA A 275 -14.85 -24.59 5.97
C ALA A 275 -15.75 -25.19 4.86
N GLU A 276 -16.61 -24.37 4.23
CA GLU A 276 -17.43 -24.77 3.09
C GLU A 276 -16.65 -24.90 1.78
N GLN A 277 -15.45 -24.31 1.70
CA GLN A 277 -14.70 -24.31 0.45
C GLN A 277 -14.11 -25.71 0.16
N PRO A 278 -14.05 -26.11 -1.12
CA PRO A 278 -13.47 -27.39 -1.51
C PRO A 278 -11.94 -27.40 -1.29
N LEU A 279 -11.46 -28.45 -0.65
CA LEU A 279 -10.02 -28.66 -0.39
C LEU A 279 -9.36 -29.35 -1.59
N THR A 280 -9.35 -28.66 -2.74
CA THR A 280 -8.79 -29.24 -3.98
C THR A 280 -7.34 -28.88 -4.22
N CYS A 281 -6.90 -27.74 -3.69
CA CYS A 281 -5.54 -27.23 -3.86
C CYS A 281 -5.09 -26.42 -2.62
N ALA A 282 -3.91 -25.83 -2.68
CA ALA A 282 -3.36 -25.03 -1.59
C ALA A 282 -4.16 -23.76 -1.26
N PHE A 283 -5.03 -23.27 -2.15
CA PHE A 283 -5.75 -22.01 -1.98
C PHE A 283 -7.19 -22.25 -1.54
N VAL A 284 -7.68 -21.42 -0.60
CA VAL A 284 -9.06 -21.49 -0.09
C VAL A 284 -10.06 -21.14 -1.20
N PHE A 285 -9.84 -20.03 -1.89
CA PHE A 285 -10.70 -19.59 -3.01
C PHE A 285 -10.03 -19.88 -4.35
N SER A 286 -10.38 -21.02 -4.95
CA SER A 286 -9.72 -21.54 -6.14
C SER A 286 -10.69 -21.92 -7.25
N ILE A 287 -10.19 -21.90 -8.49
CA ILE A 287 -10.86 -22.41 -9.68
C ILE A 287 -9.82 -23.18 -10.47
N LYS A 288 -10.10 -24.47 -10.79
CA LYS A 288 -9.16 -25.33 -11.49
C LYS A 288 -7.77 -25.35 -10.82
N ASP A 289 -7.76 -25.56 -9.50
CA ASP A 289 -6.55 -25.65 -8.66
C ASP A 289 -5.64 -24.41 -8.67
N LYS A 290 -6.15 -23.28 -9.13
CA LYS A 290 -5.45 -21.98 -9.10
C LYS A 290 -6.26 -20.93 -8.34
N PRO A 291 -5.61 -19.96 -7.70
CA PRO A 291 -6.32 -18.89 -7.03
C PRO A 291 -7.16 -18.11 -8.05
N VAL A 292 -8.37 -17.71 -7.68
CA VAL A 292 -9.31 -16.99 -8.58
C VAL A 292 -8.59 -15.81 -9.23
N SER A 293 -8.70 -15.69 -10.57
CA SER A 293 -8.00 -14.63 -11.29
C SER A 293 -8.59 -13.25 -11.02
N PRO A 294 -7.75 -12.20 -10.92
CA PRO A 294 -8.23 -10.83 -10.72
C PRO A 294 -9.23 -10.34 -11.77
N ALA A 295 -9.06 -10.78 -13.02
CA ALA A 295 -9.94 -10.43 -14.13
C ALA A 295 -11.34 -11.05 -13.98
N ARG A 296 -11.41 -12.33 -13.55
CA ARG A 296 -12.68 -13.03 -13.32
C ARG A 296 -13.43 -12.40 -12.15
N ILE A 297 -12.73 -12.09 -11.05
CA ILE A 297 -13.32 -11.35 -9.93
C ILE A 297 -13.89 -10.01 -10.40
N ALA A 298 -13.14 -9.25 -11.20
CA ALA A 298 -13.59 -7.95 -11.70
C ALA A 298 -14.84 -8.08 -12.60
N LYS A 299 -14.88 -9.10 -13.48
CA LYS A 299 -16.01 -9.38 -14.37
C LYS A 299 -17.28 -9.72 -13.58
N VAL A 300 -17.17 -10.60 -12.59
CA VAL A 300 -18.32 -11.01 -11.75
C VAL A 300 -18.77 -9.84 -10.89
N TRP A 301 -17.83 -9.12 -10.25
CA TRP A 301 -18.13 -7.96 -9.43
C TRP A 301 -18.85 -6.86 -10.23
N ALA A 302 -18.47 -6.64 -11.50
CA ALA A 302 -19.15 -5.67 -12.36
C ALA A 302 -20.62 -6.00 -12.57
N LYS A 303 -21.00 -7.28 -12.66
CA LYS A 303 -22.40 -7.72 -12.74
C LYS A 303 -23.13 -7.53 -11.41
N VAL A 304 -22.52 -8.00 -10.31
CA VAL A 304 -23.10 -7.93 -8.96
C VAL A 304 -23.40 -6.47 -8.56
N ARG A 305 -22.46 -5.54 -8.75
CA ARG A 305 -22.68 -4.15 -8.37
C ARG A 305 -23.78 -3.43 -9.17
N ILE A 306 -23.99 -3.83 -10.44
CA ILE A 306 -25.10 -3.32 -11.27
C ILE A 306 -26.42 -3.88 -10.73
N GLU A 307 -26.47 -5.19 -10.46
CA GLU A 307 -27.67 -5.88 -9.94
C GLU A 307 -28.14 -5.30 -8.61
N ILE A 308 -27.21 -4.94 -7.71
CA ILE A 308 -27.57 -4.33 -6.43
C ILE A 308 -27.84 -2.82 -6.52
N GLY A 309 -27.82 -2.23 -7.72
CA GLY A 309 -28.08 -0.80 -7.95
C GLY A 309 -26.93 0.13 -7.54
N LEU A 310 -25.70 -0.38 -7.41
CA LEU A 310 -24.51 0.37 -6.98
C LEU A 310 -23.38 0.29 -8.02
N PRO A 311 -23.57 0.79 -9.25
CA PRO A 311 -22.65 0.57 -10.38
C PRO A 311 -21.24 1.14 -10.16
N VAL A 312 -21.06 2.09 -9.26
CA VAL A 312 -19.77 2.71 -8.94
C VAL A 312 -19.06 2.05 -7.75
N LEU A 313 -19.72 1.12 -7.05
CA LEU A 313 -19.18 0.44 -5.87
C LEU A 313 -17.92 -0.35 -6.24
N ARG A 314 -16.83 -0.08 -5.55
CA ARG A 314 -15.58 -0.83 -5.71
C ARG A 314 -15.55 -2.00 -4.74
N LEU A 315 -14.93 -3.10 -5.12
CA LEU A 315 -14.77 -4.24 -4.22
C LEU A 315 -14.01 -3.86 -2.92
N HIS A 316 -13.14 -2.86 -2.99
CA HIS A 316 -12.43 -2.35 -1.80
C HIS A 316 -13.33 -1.57 -0.84
N ASP A 317 -14.49 -1.11 -1.30
CA ASP A 317 -15.44 -0.39 -0.44
C ASP A 317 -16.12 -1.32 0.57
N LEU A 318 -16.12 -2.65 0.34
CA LEU A 318 -16.51 -3.64 1.35
C LEU A 318 -15.62 -3.54 2.62
N ARG A 319 -14.35 -3.29 2.46
CA ARG A 319 -13.43 -3.05 3.57
C ARG A 319 -13.73 -1.74 4.31
N HIS A 320 -14.11 -0.69 3.58
CA HIS A 320 -14.58 0.55 4.20
C HIS A 320 -15.90 0.34 4.93
N GLY A 321 -16.80 -0.48 4.36
CA GLY A 321 -18.04 -0.89 4.99
C GLY A 321 -17.81 -1.66 6.29
N PHE A 322 -16.92 -2.65 6.28
CA PHE A 322 -16.52 -3.39 7.48
C PHE A 322 -16.00 -2.45 8.58
N ALA A 323 -15.13 -1.50 8.23
CA ALA A 323 -14.64 -0.50 9.17
C ALA A 323 -15.77 0.36 9.73
N SER A 324 -16.70 0.81 8.87
CA SER A 324 -17.85 1.63 9.29
C SER A 324 -18.78 0.87 10.23
N VAL A 325 -19.08 -0.40 9.94
CA VAL A 325 -19.88 -1.26 10.81
C VAL A 325 -19.20 -1.46 12.16
N ALA A 326 -17.89 -1.75 12.18
CA ALA A 326 -17.14 -1.92 13.43
C ALA A 326 -17.21 -0.65 14.30
N ILE A 327 -16.99 0.53 13.72
CA ILE A 327 -17.07 1.81 14.43
C ILE A 327 -18.50 2.06 14.94
N SER A 328 -19.52 1.83 14.10
CA SER A 328 -20.93 2.00 14.50
C SER A 328 -21.36 1.02 15.59
N SER A 329 -20.71 -0.15 15.67
CA SER A 329 -20.90 -1.12 16.76
C SER A 329 -20.14 -0.76 18.04
N GLY A 330 -19.52 0.42 18.11
CA GLY A 330 -18.83 0.91 19.31
C GLY A 330 -17.38 0.42 19.47
N GLU A 331 -16.81 -0.23 18.43
CA GLU A 331 -15.42 -0.68 18.49
C GLU A 331 -14.44 0.50 18.48
N ALA A 332 -13.44 0.45 19.35
CA ALA A 332 -12.41 1.48 19.41
C ALA A 332 -11.65 1.57 18.07
N LEU A 333 -11.35 2.78 17.61
CA LEU A 333 -10.65 3.03 16.34
C LEU A 333 -9.33 2.25 16.25
N ARG A 334 -8.64 2.06 17.36
CA ARG A 334 -7.41 1.28 17.46
C ARG A 334 -7.66 -0.22 17.19
N THR A 335 -8.75 -0.77 17.71
CA THR A 335 -9.18 -2.15 17.46
C THR A 335 -9.52 -2.33 15.98
N VAL A 336 -10.29 -1.41 15.40
CA VAL A 336 -10.64 -1.43 13.96
C VAL A 336 -9.38 -1.35 13.09
N SER A 337 -8.40 -0.51 13.48
CA SER A 337 -7.12 -0.42 12.78
C SER A 337 -6.35 -1.75 12.84
N GLY A 338 -6.35 -2.42 13.99
CA GLY A 338 -5.78 -3.76 14.18
C GLY A 338 -6.45 -4.81 13.29
N LEU A 339 -7.79 -4.85 13.26
CA LEU A 339 -8.58 -5.73 12.39
C LEU A 339 -8.22 -5.55 10.91
N LEU A 340 -8.10 -4.30 10.48
CA LEU A 340 -7.77 -3.97 9.09
C LEU A 340 -6.28 -4.13 8.79
N GLY A 341 -5.39 -4.08 9.78
CA GLY A 341 -3.94 -4.05 9.60
C GLY A 341 -3.48 -2.77 8.88
N HIS A 342 -3.89 -1.60 9.42
CA HIS A 342 -3.38 -0.32 8.99
C HIS A 342 -2.06 0.00 9.68
N SER A 343 -1.02 0.32 8.90
CA SER A 343 0.32 0.59 9.42
C SER A 343 0.49 2.02 9.99
N GLU A 344 -0.35 2.97 9.65
CA GLU A 344 -0.14 4.38 10.01
C GLU A 344 -0.37 4.71 11.48
N LEU A 345 -1.15 3.94 12.21
CA LEU A 345 -1.30 4.09 13.66
C LEU A 345 -0.18 3.44 14.47
N GLN A 346 0.68 2.63 13.84
CA GLN A 346 1.83 2.01 14.49
C GLN A 346 2.98 2.99 14.79
N THR A 347 3.10 4.09 14.09
CA THR A 347 4.16 5.09 14.30
C THR A 347 3.97 5.92 15.56
N THR A 348 2.75 6.02 16.09
CA THR A 348 2.49 6.78 17.33
C THR A 348 2.30 5.89 18.56
N ALA A 349 2.18 4.58 18.35
CA ALA A 349 1.83 3.61 19.40
C ALA A 349 2.96 2.62 19.70
N GLY A 350 4.21 3.06 19.66
CA GLY A 350 5.39 2.24 19.95
C GLY A 350 5.44 1.53 21.31
N TYR A 351 4.35 1.51 22.10
CA TYR A 351 4.34 0.89 23.41
C TYR A 351 3.06 0.18 23.85
N ALA A 352 2.13 -0.15 22.95
CA ALA A 352 1.01 -0.98 23.36
C ALA A 352 0.96 -2.27 22.55
N GLN A 353 1.49 -3.33 23.13
CA GLN A 353 1.20 -4.69 22.67
C GLN A 353 -0.32 -4.83 22.61
N PHE A 354 -0.88 -5.05 21.42
CA PHE A 354 -2.28 -5.39 21.29
C PHE A 354 -2.48 -6.74 21.96
N SER A 355 -3.29 -6.78 23.03
CA SER A 355 -3.86 -8.05 23.46
C SER A 355 -4.66 -8.61 22.28
N GLU A 356 -4.41 -9.84 21.87
CA GLU A 356 -5.12 -10.46 20.75
C GLU A 356 -6.63 -10.63 21.04
N ALA A 357 -7.00 -10.75 22.31
CA ALA A 357 -8.37 -11.02 22.71
C ALA A 357 -9.40 -9.92 22.31
N PRO A 358 -9.19 -8.63 22.51
CA PRO A 358 -10.11 -7.59 22.02
C PRO A 358 -10.25 -7.58 20.50
N VAL A 359 -9.15 -7.80 19.76
CA VAL A 359 -9.17 -7.84 18.29
C VAL A 359 -9.99 -9.01 17.78
N ARG A 360 -9.83 -10.18 18.40
CA ARG A 360 -10.60 -11.39 18.09
C ARG A 360 -12.09 -11.21 18.35
N GLN A 361 -12.46 -10.67 19.52
CA GLN A 361 -13.87 -10.44 19.87
C GLN A 361 -14.52 -9.42 18.93
N ALA A 362 -13.80 -8.39 18.52
CA ALA A 362 -14.30 -7.41 17.56
C ALA A 362 -14.53 -8.05 16.18
N ALA A 363 -13.62 -8.91 15.70
CA ALA A 363 -13.80 -9.65 14.45
C ALA A 363 -15.09 -10.49 14.48
N GLU A 364 -15.34 -11.18 15.60
CA GLU A 364 -16.55 -11.99 15.77
C GLU A 364 -17.82 -11.14 15.69
N ARG A 365 -17.91 -10.08 16.49
CA ARG A 365 -19.12 -9.20 16.49
C ARG A 365 -19.44 -8.59 15.14
N VAL A 366 -18.41 -8.11 14.44
CA VAL A 366 -18.61 -7.48 13.10
C VAL A 366 -19.00 -8.53 12.07
N ALA A 367 -18.35 -9.68 12.08
CA ALA A 367 -18.66 -10.75 11.15
C ALA A 367 -20.08 -11.31 11.38
N GLU A 368 -20.50 -11.49 12.63
CA GLU A 368 -21.87 -11.91 12.97
C GLU A 368 -22.93 -10.87 12.54
N HIS A 369 -22.66 -9.58 12.74
CA HIS A 369 -23.57 -8.53 12.29
C HIS A 369 -23.72 -8.54 10.77
N LEU A 370 -22.62 -8.59 10.04
CA LEU A 370 -22.65 -8.62 8.58
C LEU A 370 -23.26 -9.91 8.05
N GLU A 371 -22.97 -11.07 8.65
CA GLU A 371 -23.57 -12.33 8.22
C GLU A 371 -25.10 -12.32 8.40
N ARG A 372 -25.62 -11.82 9.52
CA ARG A 372 -27.07 -11.62 9.70
C ARG A 372 -27.68 -10.75 8.61
N THR A 373 -27.01 -9.66 8.23
CA THR A 373 -27.50 -8.74 7.20
C THR A 373 -27.39 -9.34 5.79
N LEU A 374 -26.30 -10.04 5.49
CA LEU A 374 -26.09 -10.68 4.19
C LEU A 374 -27.04 -11.89 3.97
N SER A 375 -27.24 -12.69 5.00
CA SER A 375 -28.03 -13.91 4.85
C SER A 375 -29.54 -13.68 4.96
N GLN A 376 -29.97 -12.62 5.66
CA GLN A 376 -31.39 -12.42 6.04
C GLN A 376 -32.05 -13.70 6.58
N ARG A 377 -31.26 -14.57 7.23
CA ARG A 377 -31.66 -15.86 7.77
C ARG A 377 -31.21 -16.00 9.22
N VAL A 378 -31.96 -16.74 10.00
CA VAL A 378 -31.60 -17.16 11.36
C VAL A 378 -30.26 -17.90 11.35
N PRO A 379 -29.34 -17.70 12.34
CA PRO A 379 -28.07 -18.39 12.40
C PRO A 379 -28.29 -19.91 12.32
N ARG A 380 -27.70 -20.54 11.31
CA ARG A 380 -27.80 -21.99 11.12
C ARG A 380 -26.88 -22.70 12.12
N VAL A 381 -27.41 -23.62 12.88
CA VAL A 381 -26.61 -24.58 13.63
C VAL A 381 -25.92 -25.50 12.61
N MET A 382 -24.62 -25.33 12.46
CA MET A 382 -23.86 -26.15 11.53
C MET A 382 -23.57 -27.50 12.12
N PRO A 383 -23.67 -28.61 11.37
CA PRO A 383 -23.20 -29.88 11.83
C PRO A 383 -21.73 -29.84 12.20
N GLU A 384 -21.36 -30.45 13.33
CA GLU A 384 -19.97 -30.56 13.74
C GLU A 384 -19.16 -31.33 12.69
N PRO A 385 -17.97 -30.85 12.35
CA PRO A 385 -17.11 -31.58 11.42
C PRO A 385 -16.69 -32.90 12.01
N PRO A 386 -16.64 -33.98 11.21
CA PRO A 386 -16.08 -35.26 11.66
C PRO A 386 -14.68 -35.05 12.29
N PRO A 387 -14.28 -35.85 13.30
CA PRO A 387 -13.06 -35.60 14.07
C PRO A 387 -11.81 -35.41 13.24
N MET A 388 -11.64 -36.14 12.15
CA MET A 388 -10.51 -35.99 11.22
C MET A 388 -10.54 -34.66 10.46
N VAL A 389 -11.73 -34.19 10.09
CA VAL A 389 -11.92 -32.90 9.40
C VAL A 389 -11.72 -31.77 10.39
N ALA A 390 -12.21 -31.90 11.61
CA ALA A 390 -11.97 -30.97 12.71
C ALA A 390 -10.47 -30.88 13.05
N ALA A 391 -9.79 -32.03 13.18
CA ALA A 391 -8.37 -32.09 13.44
C ALA A 391 -7.53 -31.45 12.30
N PHE A 392 -7.94 -31.65 11.04
CA PHE A 392 -7.31 -31.00 9.91
C PHE A 392 -7.42 -29.45 9.98
N PHE A 393 -8.61 -28.95 10.33
CA PHE A 393 -8.81 -27.49 10.46
C PHE A 393 -8.12 -26.90 11.71
N ALA A 394 -7.81 -27.73 12.70
CA ALA A 394 -7.10 -27.29 13.90
C ALA A 394 -5.57 -27.26 13.75
N GLN A 395 -5.01 -27.81 12.67
CA GLN A 395 -3.57 -27.89 12.46
C GLN A 395 -3.11 -26.99 11.29
N SER A 396 -1.98 -26.31 11.50
CA SER A 396 -1.38 -25.40 10.50
C SER A 396 -0.47 -26.13 9.51
N MET A 397 -0.95 -27.21 8.90
CA MET A 397 -0.14 -27.99 7.95
C MET A 397 -0.82 -28.16 6.58
N SER A 398 -0.03 -28.56 5.59
CA SER A 398 -0.58 -28.81 4.25
C SER A 398 -1.50 -30.04 4.25
N VAL A 399 -2.46 -30.05 3.32
CA VAL A 399 -3.35 -31.22 3.13
C VAL A 399 -2.58 -32.53 2.93
N ARG A 400 -1.44 -32.44 2.21
CA ARG A 400 -0.58 -33.57 1.91
C ARG A 400 0.10 -34.08 3.19
N ASP A 401 0.65 -33.15 4.00
CA ASP A 401 1.38 -33.49 5.23
C ASP A 401 0.42 -34.01 6.28
N PHE A 402 -0.79 -33.46 6.41
CA PHE A 402 -1.82 -33.97 7.30
C PHE A 402 -2.28 -35.39 6.90
N ALA A 403 -2.52 -35.62 5.60
CA ALA A 403 -2.88 -36.95 5.12
C ALA A 403 -1.77 -37.97 5.41
N ALA A 404 -0.51 -37.62 5.22
CA ALA A 404 0.64 -38.44 5.54
C ALA A 404 0.76 -38.71 7.06
N GLN A 405 0.59 -37.70 7.90
CA GLN A 405 0.62 -37.80 9.36
C GLN A 405 -0.49 -38.70 9.90
N GLN A 406 -1.69 -38.66 9.30
CA GLN A 406 -2.83 -39.49 9.69
C GLN A 406 -2.81 -40.90 9.05
N GLY A 407 -1.79 -41.22 8.26
CA GLY A 407 -1.70 -42.49 7.55
C GLY A 407 -2.80 -42.72 6.52
N VAL A 408 -3.42 -41.66 5.99
CA VAL A 408 -4.52 -41.77 5.01
C VAL A 408 -4.09 -41.21 3.66
N SER A 409 -4.67 -41.74 2.58
CA SER A 409 -4.40 -41.22 1.26
C SER A 409 -4.98 -39.81 1.10
N LEU A 410 -4.35 -39.02 0.26
CA LEU A 410 -4.84 -37.66 -0.08
C LEU A 410 -6.27 -37.72 -0.66
N SER A 411 -6.58 -38.76 -1.44
CA SER A 411 -7.92 -39.01 -1.97
C SER A 411 -8.93 -39.30 -0.86
N THR A 412 -8.57 -40.09 0.15
CA THR A 412 -9.43 -40.41 1.31
C THR A 412 -9.74 -39.15 2.12
N LEU A 413 -8.75 -38.30 2.38
CA LEU A 413 -8.98 -37.04 3.09
C LEU A 413 -9.88 -36.13 2.28
N ARG A 414 -9.63 -35.94 0.97
CA ARG A 414 -10.49 -35.20 0.07
C ARG A 414 -11.92 -35.70 0.02
N GLN A 415 -12.10 -37.03 0.00
CA GLN A 415 -13.41 -37.68 0.02
C GLN A 415 -14.18 -37.39 1.31
N LYS A 416 -13.52 -37.47 2.47
CA LYS A 416 -14.15 -37.20 3.78
C LYS A 416 -14.54 -35.73 3.92
N VAL A 417 -13.68 -34.80 3.50
CA VAL A 417 -14.00 -33.38 3.48
C VAL A 417 -15.13 -33.09 2.47
N GLY A 418 -15.09 -33.72 1.30
CA GLY A 418 -16.15 -33.61 0.30
C GLY A 418 -17.49 -34.19 0.77
N ALA A 419 -17.48 -35.32 1.49
CA ALA A 419 -18.67 -35.90 2.09
C ALA A 419 -19.26 -35.00 3.18
N TYR A 420 -18.42 -34.44 4.05
CA TYR A 420 -18.84 -33.49 5.07
C TYR A 420 -19.46 -32.24 4.43
N ASN A 421 -18.84 -31.68 3.38
CA ASN A 421 -19.39 -30.53 2.66
C ASN A 421 -20.70 -30.84 1.96
N ARG A 422 -20.91 -32.06 1.43
CA ARG A 422 -22.19 -32.50 0.84
C ARG A 422 -23.25 -32.65 1.92
N ALA A 423 -22.99 -33.40 3.00
CA ALA A 423 -23.92 -33.58 4.10
C ALA A 423 -24.35 -32.24 4.71
N ARG A 424 -23.41 -31.29 4.77
CA ARG A 424 -23.66 -29.94 5.20
C ARG A 424 -24.53 -29.16 4.22
N ARG A 425 -24.33 -29.27 2.89
CA ARG A 425 -25.21 -28.68 1.86
C ARG A 425 -26.62 -29.27 1.91
N GLU A 426 -26.74 -30.59 2.12
CA GLU A 426 -28.05 -31.27 2.23
C GLU A 426 -28.79 -30.85 3.51
N ALA A 427 -28.09 -30.69 4.64
CA ALA A 427 -28.68 -30.15 5.86
C ALA A 427 -29.14 -28.68 5.63
N LEU A 428 -28.45 -27.96 4.78
CA LEU A 428 -28.78 -26.61 4.38
C LEU A 428 -30.00 -26.54 3.44
N SER A 429 -30.16 -27.48 2.50
CA SER A 429 -31.27 -27.50 1.54
C SER A 429 -32.60 -27.99 2.17
N LYS A 430 -32.52 -28.89 3.16
CA LYS A 430 -33.74 -29.38 3.87
C LYS A 430 -34.42 -28.32 4.74
N VAL A 431 -33.68 -27.29 5.18
CA VAL A 431 -34.26 -26.14 5.90
C VAL A 431 -34.89 -25.10 4.94
N GLU A 432 -34.56 -25.17 3.64
CA GLU A 432 -35.17 -24.32 2.61
C GLU A 432 -36.55 -24.80 2.17
N ALA A 433 -36.88 -26.06 2.45
CA ALA A 433 -38.12 -26.70 2.06
C ALA A 433 -39.15 -26.81 3.20
N SER A 434 -38.82 -26.37 4.41
CA SER A 434 -39.70 -26.28 5.58
C SER A 434 -39.90 -24.80 5.98
#